data_e52b2e003606d70bf852d03e763d261e
#
_entry.id   e52b2e003606d70bf852d03e763d261e
#
_cell.length_a   1.000
_cell.length_b   1.000
_cell.length_c   1.000
_cell.angle_alpha   90.00
_cell.angle_beta   90.00
_cell.angle_gamma   90.00
#
_symmetry.space_group_name_H-M   'P 1'
#
loop_
_entity.id
_entity.type
_entity.pdbx_description
1 polymer ?
#
loop_
_entity_poly.entity_id
_entity_poly.type
_entity_poly.pdbx_seq_one_letter_code
_entity_poly.pdbx_strand_id
1 'polypeptide(L)'
;MRILKLILLLFAPLFIDAQTARKYSNEFMNIGVDAAALGMSNAVVASSNDVNSGYWNPAGLVQIEDTQISVMHSSYFADIANYNYIAFAMPLDDQTAIGVSLIRFGVDDILDTTNLIDQQGIINYDRISLFSAADYGLTFSFARKLPVPGWNYGVNAKVIRRIIGDFATSWGFGFDLGIQFESNDWKFGLMARDITTTFNAWAIDEGRLQDIQNAIPGENQEAPETTELTLPKLQLGMSKLFTFNYDYTLRAEVDLIARFEQNNDLISTSFVSINPAVGFEFGYSDLVFLRGGVGNFQNELQIDNSESLTFQPNFGVGFKYNG
;
A
#
# COMPACT_ATOMS: atom_id res chain seq x y z
N MET A 1 37.31 -8.57 0.71
CA MET A 1 37.41 -7.55 -0.33
C MET A 1 36.62 -7.86 -1.62
N ARG A 2 36.47 -9.08 -2.10
CA ARG A 2 35.70 -9.39 -3.33
C ARG A 2 34.17 -9.25 -3.13
N ILE A 3 33.62 -9.63 -1.98
CA ILE A 3 32.19 -9.52 -1.65
C ILE A 3 31.76 -8.05 -1.50
N LEU A 4 32.61 -7.20 -0.91
CA LEU A 4 32.32 -5.76 -0.75
C LEU A 4 32.25 -5.02 -2.09
N LYS A 5 33.04 -5.46 -3.10
CA LYS A 5 32.97 -4.92 -4.46
C LYS A 5 31.73 -5.37 -5.22
N LEU A 6 31.20 -6.59 -4.91
CA LEU A 6 29.95 -7.07 -5.51
C LEU A 6 28.72 -6.30 -4.97
N ILE A 7 28.74 -5.97 -3.67
CA ILE A 7 27.70 -5.16 -3.03
C ILE A 7 27.69 -3.73 -3.57
N LEU A 8 28.87 -3.14 -3.82
CA LEU A 8 28.96 -1.79 -4.40
C LEU A 8 28.48 -1.74 -5.86
N LEU A 9 28.56 -2.83 -6.61
CA LEU A 9 28.07 -2.90 -8.00
C LEU A 9 26.53 -2.99 -8.07
N LEU A 10 25.88 -3.49 -7.03
CA LEU A 10 24.41 -3.56 -6.90
C LEU A 10 23.78 -2.19 -6.60
N PHE A 11 24.57 -1.23 -6.11
CA PHE A 11 24.14 0.15 -5.80
C PHE A 11 24.64 1.20 -6.78
N ALA A 12 25.17 0.80 -7.95
CA ALA A 12 25.48 1.77 -9.00
C ALA A 12 24.14 2.29 -9.58
N PRO A 13 23.74 3.55 -9.36
CA PRO A 13 22.57 4.09 -10.00
C PRO A 13 22.86 4.13 -11.50
N LEU A 14 22.12 3.35 -12.26
CA LEU A 14 22.00 3.52 -13.70
C LEU A 14 21.26 4.85 -13.89
N PHE A 15 21.99 5.94 -14.14
CA PHE A 15 21.41 7.15 -14.69
C PHE A 15 20.99 6.83 -16.12
N ILE A 16 19.81 6.26 -16.24
CA ILE A 16 19.08 6.22 -17.50
C ILE A 16 18.26 7.50 -17.45
N ASP A 17 18.51 8.42 -18.36
CA ASP A 17 17.55 9.48 -18.70
C ASP A 17 16.32 8.79 -19.27
N ALA A 18 15.49 8.30 -18.37
CA ALA A 18 14.19 7.75 -18.71
C ALA A 18 13.26 8.93 -18.99
N GLN A 19 12.62 8.93 -20.13
CA GLN A 19 11.40 9.68 -20.38
C GLN A 19 10.57 9.71 -19.09
N THR A 20 9.90 10.82 -18.82
CA THR A 20 9.16 11.08 -17.56
C THR A 20 8.03 10.08 -17.36
N ALA A 21 8.34 8.83 -17.09
CA ALA A 21 7.35 7.84 -16.66
C ALA A 21 6.70 8.33 -15.37
N ARG A 22 5.38 8.18 -15.24
CA ARG A 22 4.66 8.53 -14.02
C ARG A 22 5.26 7.76 -12.85
N LYS A 23 5.74 8.50 -11.83
CA LYS A 23 6.47 7.95 -10.68
C LYS A 23 5.55 7.44 -9.55
N TYR A 24 4.24 7.63 -9.68
CA TYR A 24 3.22 7.30 -8.67
C TYR A 24 2.16 6.39 -9.27
N SER A 25 2.54 5.19 -9.63
CA SER A 25 1.57 4.17 -9.94
C SER A 25 1.31 3.29 -8.70
N ASN A 26 0.15 2.63 -8.66
CA ASN A 26 -0.23 1.67 -7.63
C ASN A 26 -0.46 2.27 -6.22
N GLU A 27 -0.87 3.54 -6.12
CA GLU A 27 -1.18 4.17 -4.82
C GLU A 27 -2.31 3.45 -4.05
N PHE A 28 -3.19 2.70 -4.73
CA PHE A 28 -4.17 1.84 -4.08
C PHE A 28 -3.52 0.77 -3.15
N MET A 29 -2.27 0.36 -3.43
CA MET A 29 -1.49 -0.53 -2.59
C MET A 29 -0.93 0.17 -1.33
N ASN A 30 -1.11 1.48 -1.18
CA ASN A 30 -0.59 2.29 -0.08
C ASN A 30 -1.67 2.77 0.89
N ILE A 31 -2.95 2.53 0.58
CA ILE A 31 -4.10 2.95 1.40
C ILE A 31 -4.03 2.34 2.82
N GLY A 32 -3.63 1.09 2.91
CA GLY A 32 -3.60 0.33 4.16
C GLY A 32 -4.71 -0.71 4.23
N VAL A 33 -4.44 -1.76 4.97
CA VAL A 33 -5.38 -2.87 5.25
C VAL A 33 -5.44 -3.12 6.74
N ASP A 34 -6.49 -3.83 7.19
CA ASP A 34 -6.76 -4.13 8.58
C ASP A 34 -7.21 -2.91 9.41
N ALA A 35 -8.41 -3.02 9.95
CA ALA A 35 -9.00 -1.96 10.77
C ALA A 35 -8.17 -1.64 12.03
N ALA A 36 -7.43 -2.62 12.56
CA ALA A 36 -6.52 -2.42 13.69
C ALA A 36 -5.35 -1.50 13.30
N ALA A 37 -4.71 -1.77 12.17
CA ALA A 37 -3.62 -0.95 11.66
C ALA A 37 -4.09 0.46 11.26
N LEU A 38 -5.25 0.56 10.59
CA LEU A 38 -5.86 1.86 10.26
C LEU A 38 -6.15 2.69 11.52
N GLY A 39 -6.63 2.05 12.60
CA GLY A 39 -6.85 2.71 13.90
C GLY A 39 -5.57 3.24 14.54
N MET A 40 -4.41 2.65 14.23
CA MET A 40 -3.08 3.08 14.66
C MET A 40 -2.38 4.00 13.64
N SER A 41 -3.10 4.57 12.69
CA SER A 41 -2.54 5.40 11.59
C SER A 41 -1.48 4.66 10.77
N ASN A 42 -1.63 3.35 10.59
CA ASN A 42 -0.72 2.47 9.85
C ASN A 42 0.67 2.29 10.51
N ALA A 43 0.84 2.68 11.77
CA ALA A 43 2.07 2.47 12.53
C ALA A 43 2.07 1.04 13.10
N VAL A 44 2.49 0.06 12.29
CA VAL A 44 2.47 -1.39 12.61
C VAL A 44 3.59 -2.20 11.96
N VAL A 45 4.57 -1.56 11.34
CA VAL A 45 5.67 -2.23 10.61
C VAL A 45 6.53 -3.11 11.52
N ALA A 46 6.69 -2.70 12.78
CA ALA A 46 7.44 -3.48 13.77
C ALA A 46 6.56 -4.52 14.49
N SER A 47 5.28 -4.21 14.73
CA SER A 47 4.42 -5.04 15.59
C SER A 47 3.53 -6.02 14.83
N SER A 48 3.36 -5.89 13.51
CA SER A 48 2.53 -6.81 12.72
C SER A 48 2.97 -8.27 12.92
N ASN A 49 2.03 -9.15 13.30
CA ASN A 49 2.29 -10.52 13.70
C ASN A 49 1.14 -11.49 13.42
N ASP A 50 0.28 -11.15 12.48
CA ASP A 50 -0.89 -11.92 12.06
C ASP A 50 -0.91 -12.11 10.53
N VAL A 51 -2.04 -12.57 9.99
CA VAL A 51 -2.25 -12.77 8.55
C VAL A 51 -2.04 -11.49 7.72
N ASN A 52 -2.28 -10.30 8.30
CA ASN A 52 -2.12 -9.00 7.64
C ASN A 52 -0.65 -8.57 7.55
N SER A 53 0.26 -9.29 8.23
CA SER A 53 1.70 -9.07 8.11
C SER A 53 2.20 -9.23 6.68
N GLY A 54 1.57 -10.07 5.85
CA GLY A 54 1.89 -10.17 4.43
C GLY A 54 1.84 -8.83 3.71
N TYR A 55 0.97 -7.93 4.13
CA TYR A 55 0.88 -6.56 3.61
C TYR A 55 1.83 -5.59 4.34
N TRP A 56 1.87 -5.61 5.69
CA TRP A 56 2.59 -4.59 6.47
C TRP A 56 4.09 -4.85 6.55
N ASN A 57 4.47 -6.07 6.94
CA ASN A 57 5.84 -6.55 7.00
C ASN A 57 5.82 -8.08 6.96
N PRO A 58 6.15 -8.72 5.83
CA PRO A 58 6.03 -10.17 5.68
C PRO A 58 6.83 -10.96 6.71
N ALA A 59 7.88 -10.39 7.32
CA ALA A 59 8.63 -11.04 8.38
C ALA A 59 7.77 -11.42 9.60
N GLY A 60 6.66 -10.69 9.83
CA GLY A 60 5.74 -10.95 10.94
C GLY A 60 4.92 -12.24 10.80
N LEU A 61 4.76 -12.76 9.58
CA LEU A 61 4.00 -14.00 9.35
C LEU A 61 4.53 -15.21 10.13
N VAL A 62 5.82 -15.28 10.46
CA VAL A 62 6.36 -16.40 11.25
C VAL A 62 5.87 -16.45 12.69
N GLN A 63 5.16 -15.43 13.15
CA GLN A 63 4.59 -15.35 14.49
C GLN A 63 3.18 -15.96 14.58
N ILE A 64 2.56 -16.31 13.44
CA ILE A 64 1.26 -17.01 13.45
C ILE A 64 1.45 -18.47 13.89
N GLU A 65 0.59 -18.94 14.77
CA GLU A 65 0.60 -20.31 15.30
C GLU A 65 -0.38 -21.21 14.54
N ASP A 66 -1.50 -20.64 14.08
CA ASP A 66 -2.56 -21.33 13.37
C ASP A 66 -2.87 -20.67 12.02
N THR A 67 -3.60 -21.38 11.16
CA THR A 67 -4.11 -20.83 9.93
C THR A 67 -5.06 -19.67 10.20
N GLN A 68 -4.83 -18.53 9.54
CA GLN A 68 -5.62 -17.31 9.71
C GLN A 68 -6.18 -16.81 8.38
N ILE A 69 -7.37 -16.20 8.47
CA ILE A 69 -8.03 -15.51 7.35
C ILE A 69 -8.38 -14.11 7.83
N SER A 70 -8.18 -13.12 6.98
CA SER A 70 -8.63 -11.73 7.19
C SER A 70 -9.48 -11.28 6.02
N VAL A 71 -10.54 -10.52 6.33
CA VAL A 71 -11.41 -9.87 5.33
C VAL A 71 -11.67 -8.45 5.78
N MET A 72 -11.52 -7.49 4.87
CA MET A 72 -11.83 -6.09 5.12
C MET A 72 -12.60 -5.50 3.94
N HIS A 73 -13.58 -4.67 4.26
CA HIS A 73 -14.27 -3.79 3.32
C HIS A 73 -14.20 -2.36 3.84
N SER A 74 -13.89 -1.42 2.97
CA SER A 74 -13.88 0.00 3.27
C SER A 74 -14.44 0.79 2.11
N SER A 75 -15.34 1.72 2.41
CA SER A 75 -15.95 2.62 1.44
C SER A 75 -15.26 3.99 1.52
N TYR A 76 -14.98 4.56 0.37
CA TYR A 76 -14.33 5.86 0.20
C TYR A 76 -15.19 6.80 -0.63
N PHE A 77 -15.06 8.10 -0.38
CA PHE A 77 -15.74 9.15 -1.15
C PHE A 77 -17.27 9.00 -1.19
N ALA A 78 -17.88 8.79 -0.03
CA ALA A 78 -19.33 8.55 0.10
C ALA A 78 -19.85 7.39 -0.75
N ASP A 79 -19.16 6.26 -0.69
CA ASP A 79 -19.47 5.00 -1.37
C ASP A 79 -19.24 5.00 -2.90
N ILE A 80 -18.51 5.98 -3.41
CA ILE A 80 -18.13 6.01 -4.83
C ILE A 80 -17.04 4.96 -5.12
N ALA A 81 -16.07 4.82 -4.22
CA ALA A 81 -14.97 3.87 -4.39
C ALA A 81 -14.95 2.84 -3.26
N ASN A 82 -14.74 1.58 -3.62
CA ASN A 82 -14.74 0.45 -2.70
C ASN A 82 -13.36 -0.20 -2.64
N TYR A 83 -12.86 -0.38 -1.41
CA TYR A 83 -11.60 -1.05 -1.11
C TYR A 83 -11.87 -2.35 -0.38
N ASN A 84 -11.58 -3.46 -1.03
CA ASN A 84 -11.80 -4.79 -0.51
C ASN A 84 -10.47 -5.51 -0.36
N TYR A 85 -10.30 -6.21 0.75
CA TYR A 85 -9.11 -6.98 1.04
C TYR A 85 -9.49 -8.35 1.58
N ILE A 86 -8.79 -9.38 1.12
CA ILE A 86 -8.83 -10.72 1.69
C ILE A 86 -7.42 -11.25 1.80
N ALA A 87 -7.09 -11.90 2.91
CA ALA A 87 -5.82 -12.55 3.11
C ALA A 87 -5.99 -13.91 3.78
N PHE A 88 -5.04 -14.79 3.47
CA PHE A 88 -4.90 -16.11 4.05
C PHE A 88 -3.42 -16.32 4.39
N ALA A 89 -3.13 -16.85 5.58
CA ALA A 89 -1.79 -17.22 5.97
C ALA A 89 -1.80 -18.50 6.82
N MET A 90 -0.74 -19.28 6.70
CA MET A 90 -0.56 -20.50 7.47
C MET A 90 0.91 -20.73 7.81
N PRO A 91 1.21 -21.27 9.02
CA PRO A 91 2.54 -21.79 9.31
C PRO A 91 2.77 -23.07 8.49
N LEU A 92 3.97 -23.24 7.95
CA LEU A 92 4.42 -24.50 7.33
C LEU A 92 5.16 -25.37 8.33
N ASP A 93 5.91 -24.75 9.22
CA ASP A 93 6.64 -25.35 10.34
C ASP A 93 6.91 -24.26 11.41
N ASP A 94 7.61 -24.61 12.49
CA ASP A 94 7.92 -23.72 13.62
C ASP A 94 8.78 -22.49 13.22
N GLN A 95 9.34 -22.47 12.01
CA GLN A 95 10.25 -21.42 11.53
C GLN A 95 9.80 -20.73 10.25
N THR A 96 8.77 -21.26 9.58
CA THR A 96 8.42 -20.82 8.22
C THR A 96 6.91 -20.65 8.11
N ALA A 97 6.48 -19.56 7.49
CA ALA A 97 5.08 -19.29 7.17
C ALA A 97 4.93 -18.77 5.74
N ILE A 98 3.75 -18.97 5.18
CA ILE A 98 3.35 -18.44 3.88
C ILE A 98 2.02 -17.70 4.00
N GLY A 99 1.81 -16.77 3.08
CA GLY A 99 0.57 -16.04 2.97
C GLY A 99 0.23 -15.67 1.53
N VAL A 100 -1.04 -15.39 1.31
CA VAL A 100 -1.55 -14.82 0.07
C VAL A 100 -2.58 -13.76 0.41
N SER A 101 -2.57 -12.64 -0.30
CA SER A 101 -3.58 -11.61 -0.14
C SER A 101 -3.98 -11.02 -1.47
N LEU A 102 -5.22 -10.54 -1.54
CA LEU A 102 -5.82 -9.88 -2.69
C LEU A 102 -6.45 -8.57 -2.23
N ILE A 103 -6.11 -7.50 -2.90
CA ILE A 103 -6.75 -6.19 -2.81
C ILE A 103 -7.53 -5.96 -4.09
N ARG A 104 -8.75 -5.41 -3.97
CA ARG A 104 -9.49 -4.77 -5.06
C ARG A 104 -9.86 -3.36 -4.62
N PHE A 105 -9.41 -2.38 -5.36
CA PHE A 105 -9.88 -0.99 -5.25
C PHE A 105 -10.58 -0.62 -6.55
N GLY A 106 -11.82 -0.13 -6.48
CA GLY A 106 -12.58 0.11 -7.70
C GLY A 106 -13.72 1.08 -7.52
N VAL A 107 -14.08 1.69 -8.65
CA VAL A 107 -15.26 2.50 -8.86
C VAL A 107 -16.11 1.80 -9.90
N ASP A 108 -17.33 1.48 -9.55
CA ASP A 108 -18.29 0.82 -10.42
C ASP A 108 -19.31 1.83 -10.94
N ASP A 109 -20.06 1.47 -11.98
CA ASP A 109 -21.16 2.26 -12.56
C ASP A 109 -20.77 3.67 -13.05
N ILE A 110 -19.57 3.81 -13.62
CA ILE A 110 -19.12 5.06 -14.24
C ILE A 110 -19.86 5.26 -15.56
N LEU A 111 -20.46 6.43 -15.77
CA LEU A 111 -21.16 6.77 -17.01
C LEU A 111 -20.18 6.97 -18.16
N ASP A 112 -20.31 6.15 -19.21
CA ASP A 112 -19.65 6.39 -20.49
C ASP A 112 -20.56 7.24 -21.37
N THR A 113 -20.16 8.48 -21.58
CA THR A 113 -20.86 9.47 -22.43
C THR A 113 -20.14 9.74 -23.73
N THR A 114 -19.14 8.94 -24.11
CA THR A 114 -18.32 9.14 -25.31
C THR A 114 -19.17 9.21 -26.59
N ASN A 115 -20.25 8.43 -26.66
CA ASN A 115 -21.15 8.37 -27.79
C ASN A 115 -22.46 9.15 -27.59
N LEU A 116 -22.53 10.02 -26.55
CA LEU A 116 -23.73 10.79 -26.22
C LEU A 116 -24.16 11.72 -27.37
N ILE A 117 -23.21 12.36 -28.03
CA ILE A 117 -23.43 13.31 -29.12
C ILE A 117 -22.98 12.64 -30.43
N ASP A 118 -23.85 12.60 -31.43
CA ASP A 118 -23.52 12.08 -32.74
C ASP A 118 -22.80 13.12 -33.64
N GLN A 119 -22.37 12.68 -34.81
CA GLN A 119 -21.68 13.53 -35.81
C GLN A 119 -22.53 14.72 -36.29
N GLN A 120 -23.84 14.66 -36.11
CA GLN A 120 -24.80 15.69 -36.47
C GLN A 120 -25.06 16.64 -35.29
N GLY A 121 -24.45 16.41 -34.12
CA GLY A 121 -24.64 17.22 -32.91
C GLY A 121 -25.94 16.89 -32.15
N ILE A 122 -26.60 15.76 -32.44
CA ILE A 122 -27.81 15.31 -31.75
C ILE A 122 -27.44 14.56 -30.48
N ILE A 123 -28.03 14.95 -29.36
CA ILE A 123 -27.84 14.30 -28.06
C ILE A 123 -28.80 13.10 -27.99
N ASN A 124 -28.24 11.92 -27.72
CA ASN A 124 -28.99 10.69 -27.52
C ASN A 124 -28.60 10.01 -26.21
N TYR A 125 -29.44 10.16 -25.17
CA TYR A 125 -29.20 9.59 -23.84
C TYR A 125 -29.25 8.04 -23.81
N ASP A 126 -29.89 7.40 -24.78
CA ASP A 126 -29.94 5.93 -24.88
C ASP A 126 -28.57 5.31 -25.22
N ARG A 127 -27.58 6.14 -25.60
CA ARG A 127 -26.20 5.72 -25.88
C ARG A 127 -25.29 5.78 -24.67
N ILE A 128 -25.79 6.22 -23.52
CA ILE A 128 -25.02 6.17 -22.28
C ILE A 128 -24.89 4.72 -21.86
N SER A 129 -23.67 4.28 -21.66
CA SER A 129 -23.34 2.97 -21.07
C SER A 129 -22.62 3.11 -19.75
N LEU A 130 -22.45 2.01 -19.02
CA LEU A 130 -21.73 1.98 -17.75
C LEU A 130 -20.44 1.18 -17.92
N PHE A 131 -19.38 1.63 -17.25
CA PHE A 131 -18.15 0.84 -17.12
C PHE A 131 -17.62 0.92 -15.67
N SER A 132 -16.66 0.07 -15.36
CA SER A 132 -15.98 0.08 -14.05
C SER A 132 -14.48 0.31 -14.24
N ALA A 133 -13.87 1.00 -13.29
CA ALA A 133 -12.42 1.08 -13.15
C ALA A 133 -12.00 0.33 -11.88
N ALA A 134 -11.10 -0.63 -12.00
CA ALA A 134 -10.68 -1.45 -10.87
C ALA A 134 -9.21 -1.82 -10.93
N ASP A 135 -8.55 -1.68 -9.77
CA ASP A 135 -7.17 -2.06 -9.53
C ASP A 135 -7.14 -3.29 -8.60
N TYR A 136 -6.37 -4.29 -8.98
CA TYR A 136 -6.19 -5.53 -8.24
C TYR A 136 -4.72 -5.72 -7.89
N GLY A 137 -4.44 -6.06 -6.63
CA GLY A 137 -3.10 -6.41 -6.15
C GLY A 137 -3.12 -7.80 -5.50
N LEU A 138 -2.49 -8.78 -6.13
CA LEU A 138 -2.28 -10.12 -5.58
C LEU A 138 -0.87 -10.20 -5.02
N THR A 139 -0.73 -10.56 -3.75
CA THR A 139 0.56 -10.67 -3.07
C THR A 139 0.75 -12.08 -2.53
N PHE A 140 1.89 -12.68 -2.86
CA PHE A 140 2.38 -13.94 -2.27
C PHE A 140 3.48 -13.60 -1.29
N SER A 141 3.35 -14.09 -0.06
CA SER A 141 4.27 -13.80 1.04
C SER A 141 4.94 -15.08 1.54
N PHE A 142 6.22 -14.98 1.82
CA PHE A 142 7.00 -16.02 2.47
C PHE A 142 7.78 -15.40 3.61
N ALA A 143 7.82 -16.08 4.77
CA ALA A 143 8.55 -15.61 5.93
C ALA A 143 9.30 -16.76 6.61
N ARG A 144 10.44 -16.44 7.23
CA ARG A 144 11.24 -17.39 7.97
C ARG A 144 12.01 -16.73 9.12
N LYS A 145 12.12 -17.49 10.24
CA LYS A 145 13.01 -17.13 11.36
C LYS A 145 14.48 -17.31 10.95
N LEU A 146 15.32 -16.36 11.30
CA LEU A 146 16.77 -16.48 11.12
C LEU A 146 17.38 -17.35 12.24
N PRO A 147 18.54 -17.96 12.01
CA PRO A 147 19.24 -18.74 13.06
C PRO A 147 19.82 -17.86 14.18
N VAL A 148 19.52 -16.56 14.18
CA VAL A 148 19.86 -15.58 15.22
C VAL A 148 18.60 -15.28 15.99
N PRO A 149 18.55 -15.46 17.33
CA PRO A 149 17.36 -15.25 18.12
C PRO A 149 16.75 -13.87 17.94
N GLY A 150 15.42 -13.81 17.82
CA GLY A 150 14.65 -12.58 17.68
C GLY A 150 14.60 -12.01 16.26
N TRP A 151 15.36 -12.54 15.30
CA TRP A 151 15.38 -12.04 13.91
C TRP A 151 14.53 -12.88 12.97
N ASN A 152 13.68 -12.20 12.23
CA ASN A 152 12.83 -12.78 11.20
C ASN A 152 12.98 -12.00 9.89
N TYR A 153 12.81 -12.67 8.75
CA TYR A 153 12.73 -12.03 7.46
C TYR A 153 11.53 -12.55 6.67
N GLY A 154 11.08 -11.76 5.73
CA GLY A 154 10.03 -12.14 4.81
C GLY A 154 10.17 -11.44 3.47
N VAL A 155 9.59 -12.03 2.45
CA VAL A 155 9.58 -11.50 1.08
C VAL A 155 8.19 -11.58 0.50
N ASN A 156 7.85 -10.61 -0.33
CA ASN A 156 6.63 -10.60 -1.12
C ASN A 156 6.95 -10.64 -2.60
N ALA A 157 6.12 -11.34 -3.36
CA ALA A 157 6.00 -11.20 -4.81
C ALA A 157 4.60 -10.68 -5.13
N LYS A 158 4.52 -9.57 -5.86
CA LYS A 158 3.26 -8.87 -6.16
C LYS A 158 2.94 -8.97 -7.65
N VAL A 159 1.69 -9.24 -7.95
CA VAL A 159 1.12 -9.15 -9.30
C VAL A 159 0.01 -8.12 -9.26
N ILE A 160 0.10 -7.13 -10.13
CA ILE A 160 -0.85 -6.02 -10.20
C ILE A 160 -1.59 -6.10 -11.51
N ARG A 161 -2.90 -5.95 -11.46
CA ARG A 161 -3.78 -5.87 -12.62
C ARG A 161 -4.64 -4.63 -12.49
N ARG A 162 -4.62 -3.75 -13.49
CA ARG A 162 -5.45 -2.55 -13.51
C ARG A 162 -6.32 -2.58 -14.75
N ILE A 163 -7.59 -2.17 -14.60
CA ILE A 163 -8.61 -2.23 -15.65
C ILE A 163 -9.37 -0.91 -15.62
N ILE A 164 -9.50 -0.26 -16.75
CA ILE A 164 -10.31 0.94 -16.96
C ILE A 164 -11.33 0.62 -18.07
N GLY A 165 -12.45 0.01 -17.67
CA GLY A 165 -13.45 -0.45 -18.63
C GLY A 165 -12.84 -1.24 -19.79
N ASP A 166 -13.29 -0.92 -21.00
CA ASP A 166 -12.75 -1.45 -22.26
C ASP A 166 -11.64 -0.54 -22.83
N PHE A 167 -11.27 0.55 -22.14
CA PHE A 167 -10.33 1.54 -22.66
C PHE A 167 -8.88 1.12 -22.50
N ALA A 168 -8.52 0.60 -21.32
CA ALA A 168 -7.13 0.26 -21.04
C ALA A 168 -7.01 -0.81 -19.96
N THR A 169 -5.96 -1.60 -20.04
CA THR A 169 -5.61 -2.59 -19.03
C THR A 169 -4.10 -2.60 -18.78
N SER A 170 -3.69 -2.91 -17.56
CA SER A 170 -2.27 -2.98 -17.20
C SER A 170 -1.94 -4.23 -16.41
N TRP A 171 -0.71 -4.71 -16.59
CA TRP A 171 -0.08 -5.70 -15.73
C TRP A 171 1.18 -5.12 -15.11
N GLY A 172 1.37 -5.41 -13.83
CA GLY A 172 2.54 -4.99 -13.06
C GLY A 172 3.07 -6.10 -12.17
N PHE A 173 4.37 -6.00 -11.84
CA PHE A 173 5.06 -6.95 -10.98
C PHE A 173 6.02 -6.20 -10.06
N GLY A 174 6.13 -6.64 -8.81
CA GLY A 174 7.01 -6.04 -7.84
C GLY A 174 7.38 -7.01 -6.73
N PHE A 175 8.43 -6.65 -5.98
CA PHE A 175 8.90 -7.42 -4.84
C PHE A 175 9.12 -6.52 -3.64
N ASP A 176 8.87 -7.07 -2.44
CA ASP A 176 9.14 -6.41 -1.17
C ASP A 176 10.05 -7.29 -0.30
N LEU A 177 10.75 -6.66 0.62
CA LEU A 177 11.57 -7.32 1.64
C LEU A 177 11.21 -6.76 3.01
N GLY A 178 10.94 -7.64 3.96
CA GLY A 178 10.67 -7.32 5.35
C GLY A 178 11.69 -7.95 6.30
N ILE A 179 12.02 -7.24 7.36
CA ILE A 179 12.81 -7.74 8.49
C ILE A 179 12.12 -7.30 9.77
N GLN A 180 12.06 -8.18 10.74
CA GLN A 180 11.66 -7.84 12.12
C GLN A 180 12.71 -8.37 13.10
N PHE A 181 12.91 -7.59 14.14
CA PHE A 181 13.72 -7.97 15.30
C PHE A 181 12.93 -7.73 16.58
N GLU A 182 12.89 -8.75 17.44
CA GLU A 182 12.23 -8.70 18.74
C GLU A 182 13.23 -9.00 19.85
N SER A 183 13.22 -8.16 20.88
CA SER A 183 14.02 -8.35 22.10
C SER A 183 13.26 -7.79 23.30
N ASN A 184 12.88 -8.67 24.22
CA ASN A 184 12.01 -8.37 25.35
C ASN A 184 10.69 -7.73 24.85
N ASP A 185 10.34 -6.54 25.39
CA ASP A 185 9.12 -5.81 25.05
C ASP A 185 9.29 -4.88 23.83
N TRP A 186 10.46 -4.88 23.19
CA TRP A 186 10.76 -4.03 22.03
C TRP A 186 10.69 -4.85 20.75
N LYS A 187 10.06 -4.26 19.74
CA LYS A 187 10.08 -4.76 18.38
C LYS A 187 10.58 -3.66 17.43
N PHE A 188 11.36 -4.08 16.45
CA PHE A 188 11.86 -3.23 15.38
C PHE A 188 11.49 -3.85 14.05
N GLY A 189 11.04 -3.02 13.12
CA GLY A 189 10.65 -3.43 11.78
C GLY A 189 11.36 -2.62 10.72
N LEU A 190 11.76 -3.29 9.66
CA LEU A 190 12.21 -2.70 8.42
C LEU A 190 11.39 -3.32 7.29
N MET A 191 10.75 -2.49 6.48
CA MET A 191 10.04 -2.90 5.28
C MET A 191 10.53 -2.08 4.09
N ALA A 192 11.11 -2.74 3.11
CA ALA A 192 11.46 -2.15 1.82
C ALA A 192 10.42 -2.61 0.80
N ARG A 193 9.57 -1.69 0.37
CA ARG A 193 8.54 -1.94 -0.65
C ARG A 193 9.06 -1.59 -2.02
N ASP A 194 8.60 -2.35 -3.02
CA ASP A 194 8.91 -2.12 -4.44
C ASP A 194 10.42 -2.06 -4.73
N ILE A 195 11.21 -2.95 -4.06
CA ILE A 195 12.68 -2.95 -4.09
C ILE A 195 13.27 -3.10 -5.50
N THR A 196 12.53 -3.70 -6.42
CA THR A 196 12.92 -3.86 -7.83
C THR A 196 12.37 -2.76 -8.71
N THR A 197 11.73 -1.74 -8.14
CA THR A 197 10.84 -0.82 -8.84
C THR A 197 9.68 -1.59 -9.46
N THR A 198 8.47 -1.38 -8.99
CA THR A 198 7.30 -2.05 -9.58
C THR A 198 6.98 -1.42 -10.92
N PHE A 199 6.95 -2.26 -11.93
CA PHE A 199 6.72 -1.88 -13.32
C PHE A 199 5.29 -2.24 -13.72
N ASN A 200 4.57 -1.28 -14.34
CA ASN A 200 3.26 -1.52 -14.95
C ASN A 200 3.33 -1.24 -16.45
N ALA A 201 2.86 -2.20 -17.24
CA ALA A 201 2.72 -2.07 -18.68
C ALA A 201 1.24 -1.98 -19.05
N TRP A 202 0.85 -0.89 -19.73
CA TRP A 202 -0.50 -0.63 -20.19
C TRP A 202 -0.70 -1.11 -21.62
N ALA A 203 -1.82 -1.75 -21.88
CA ALA A 203 -2.38 -2.00 -23.20
C ALA A 203 -3.63 -1.12 -23.33
N ILE A 204 -3.62 -0.23 -24.33
CA ILE A 204 -4.69 0.73 -24.62
C ILE A 204 -5.46 0.23 -25.84
N ASP A 205 -6.79 0.29 -25.79
CA ASP A 205 -7.62 0.00 -26.95
C ASP A 205 -7.59 1.22 -27.92
N GLU A 206 -6.96 1.03 -29.07
CA GLU A 206 -6.79 2.10 -30.06
C GLU A 206 -8.12 2.59 -30.64
N GLY A 207 -9.13 1.71 -30.76
CA GLY A 207 -10.45 2.09 -31.26
C GLY A 207 -11.15 3.02 -30.27
N ARG A 208 -11.13 2.68 -28.99
CA ARG A 208 -11.71 3.52 -27.93
C ARG A 208 -10.95 4.84 -27.78
N LEU A 209 -9.62 4.84 -27.94
CA LEU A 209 -8.84 6.07 -27.92
C LEU A 209 -9.25 7.00 -29.08
N GLN A 210 -9.46 6.48 -30.28
CA GLN A 210 -9.95 7.24 -31.42
C GLN A 210 -11.37 7.80 -31.20
N ASP A 211 -12.25 7.03 -30.57
CA ASP A 211 -13.60 7.51 -30.22
C ASP A 211 -13.53 8.74 -29.29
N ILE A 212 -12.66 8.69 -28.27
CA ILE A 212 -12.44 9.84 -27.35
C ILE A 212 -11.84 11.04 -28.08
N GLN A 213 -10.84 10.83 -28.94
CA GLN A 213 -10.21 11.88 -29.73
C GLN A 213 -11.20 12.55 -30.68
N ASN A 214 -12.11 11.78 -31.26
CA ASN A 214 -13.16 12.29 -32.15
C ASN A 214 -14.26 13.03 -31.38
N ALA A 215 -14.58 12.59 -30.15
CA ALA A 215 -15.62 13.20 -29.33
C ALA A 215 -15.22 14.60 -28.84
N ILE A 216 -13.93 14.86 -28.62
CA ILE A 216 -13.39 16.14 -28.13
C ILE A 216 -12.24 16.61 -29.05
N PRO A 217 -12.54 17.19 -30.22
CA PRO A 217 -11.52 17.64 -31.15
C PRO A 217 -10.58 18.70 -30.53
N GLY A 218 -9.27 18.49 -30.65
CA GLY A 218 -8.24 19.40 -30.16
C GLY A 218 -7.71 19.10 -28.75
N GLU A 219 -8.37 18.22 -28.01
CA GLU A 219 -7.90 17.69 -26.72
C GLU A 219 -7.58 16.18 -26.83
N ASN A 220 -6.76 15.66 -25.90
CA ASN A 220 -6.40 14.23 -25.82
C ASN A 220 -5.84 13.62 -27.12
N GLN A 221 -5.12 14.43 -27.91
CA GLN A 221 -4.56 13.99 -29.20
C GLN A 221 -3.26 13.19 -29.03
N GLU A 222 -2.61 13.27 -27.87
CA GLU A 222 -1.41 12.52 -27.58
C GLU A 222 -1.77 11.14 -27.00
N ALA A 223 -1.10 10.09 -27.47
CA ALA A 223 -1.27 8.76 -26.91
C ALA A 223 -0.74 8.76 -25.46
N PRO A 224 -1.48 8.17 -24.49
CA PRO A 224 -1.02 8.04 -23.13
C PRO A 224 0.28 7.21 -23.04
N GLU A 225 1.13 7.52 -22.06
CA GLU A 225 2.29 6.69 -21.77
C GLU A 225 1.85 5.26 -21.38
N THR A 226 2.51 4.27 -21.95
CA THR A 226 2.17 2.85 -21.73
C THR A 226 2.95 2.20 -20.60
N THR A 227 3.85 2.94 -19.97
CA THR A 227 4.71 2.44 -18.90
C THR A 227 4.61 3.33 -17.67
N GLU A 228 4.38 2.73 -16.52
CA GLU A 228 4.42 3.39 -15.24
C GLU A 228 5.39 2.67 -14.29
N LEU A 229 6.07 3.44 -13.45
CA LEU A 229 7.00 2.93 -12.46
C LEU A 229 6.58 3.36 -11.06
N THR A 230 6.65 2.44 -10.08
CA THR A 230 6.53 2.75 -8.66
C THR A 230 7.91 2.67 -8.03
N LEU A 231 8.39 3.81 -7.53
CA LEU A 231 9.70 3.89 -6.89
C LEU A 231 9.72 3.13 -5.56
N PRO A 232 10.88 2.58 -5.16
CA PRO A 232 11.05 1.97 -3.86
C PRO A 232 10.74 2.93 -2.72
N LYS A 233 10.20 2.40 -1.62
CA LYS A 233 10.06 3.11 -0.35
C LYS A 233 10.52 2.25 0.81
N LEU A 234 11.03 2.92 1.84
CA LEU A 234 11.53 2.30 3.05
C LEU A 234 10.64 2.69 4.22
N GLN A 235 10.26 1.72 5.04
CA GLN A 235 9.49 1.93 6.27
C GLN A 235 10.29 1.37 7.44
N LEU A 236 10.50 2.18 8.46
CA LEU A 236 11.20 1.83 9.70
C LEU A 236 10.22 1.94 10.84
N GLY A 237 10.04 0.88 11.60
CA GLY A 237 9.14 0.83 12.74
C GLY A 237 9.86 0.51 14.04
N MET A 238 9.40 1.11 15.14
CA MET A 238 9.81 0.78 16.49
C MET A 238 8.59 0.74 17.39
N SER A 239 8.37 -0.41 18.02
CA SER A 239 7.24 -0.67 18.91
C SER A 239 7.69 -1.09 20.28
N LYS A 240 6.95 -0.69 21.30
CA LYS A 240 7.13 -1.16 22.69
C LYS A 240 5.81 -1.57 23.29
N LEU A 241 5.80 -2.74 23.93
CA LEU A 241 4.69 -3.24 24.72
C LEU A 241 4.93 -2.95 26.19
N PHE A 242 3.95 -2.34 26.83
CA PHE A 242 3.88 -2.14 28.30
C PHE A 242 2.77 -3.02 28.84
N THR A 243 3.08 -3.82 29.85
CA THR A 243 2.09 -4.66 30.53
C THR A 243 1.87 -4.11 31.92
N PHE A 244 0.61 -3.74 32.24
CA PHE A 244 0.19 -3.21 33.54
C PHE A 244 -0.72 -4.25 34.20
N ASN A 245 -0.27 -4.89 35.23
CA ASN A 245 -0.94 -6.04 35.81
C ASN A 245 -1.14 -7.14 34.74
N TYR A 246 -1.99 -8.14 35.03
CA TYR A 246 -2.27 -9.23 34.08
C TYR A 246 -3.33 -8.87 33.03
N ASP A 247 -4.06 -7.75 33.22
CA ASP A 247 -5.26 -7.45 32.44
C ASP A 247 -5.09 -6.33 31.42
N TYR A 248 -4.09 -5.47 31.61
CA TYR A 248 -3.94 -4.26 30.79
C TYR A 248 -2.62 -4.25 30.03
N THR A 249 -2.71 -3.95 28.75
CA THR A 249 -1.55 -3.74 27.87
C THR A 249 -1.63 -2.38 27.19
N LEU A 250 -0.48 -1.79 26.91
CA LEU A 250 -0.36 -0.62 26.04
C LEU A 250 0.79 -0.87 25.06
N ARG A 251 0.48 -0.91 23.79
CA ARG A 251 1.47 -0.88 22.72
C ARG A 251 1.59 0.54 22.21
N ALA A 252 2.81 1.01 22.05
CA ALA A 252 3.12 2.27 21.39
C ALA A 252 4.08 1.97 20.23
N GLU A 253 3.79 2.51 19.06
CA GLU A 253 4.61 2.31 17.85
C GLU A 253 4.83 3.64 17.13
N VAL A 254 6.02 3.80 16.58
CA VAL A 254 6.39 4.92 15.73
C VAL A 254 6.99 4.34 14.46
N ASP A 255 6.43 4.72 13.32
CA ASP A 255 6.92 4.36 12.00
C ASP A 255 7.41 5.59 11.24
N LEU A 256 8.47 5.45 10.47
CA LEU A 256 9.01 6.44 9.55
C LEU A 256 8.94 5.88 8.14
N ILE A 257 8.23 6.57 7.26
CA ILE A 257 8.09 6.20 5.85
C ILE A 257 8.96 7.14 5.03
N ALA A 258 10.02 6.61 4.44
CA ALA A 258 10.92 7.33 3.54
C ALA A 258 10.61 6.99 2.08
N ARG A 259 10.40 8.04 1.26
CA ARG A 259 10.24 8.00 -0.20
C ARG A 259 11.42 8.70 -0.85
N PHE A 260 11.96 8.12 -1.93
CA PHE A 260 13.15 8.65 -2.60
C PHE A 260 12.78 9.66 -3.70
N GLU A 261 12.07 10.70 -3.28
CA GLU A 261 11.62 11.79 -4.14
C GLU A 261 11.20 12.98 -3.29
N GLN A 262 11.03 14.13 -3.92
CA GLN A 262 10.44 15.30 -3.29
C GLN A 262 8.92 15.22 -3.37
N ASN A 263 8.25 15.35 -2.22
CA ASN A 263 6.79 15.45 -2.11
C ASN A 263 6.40 16.43 -0.97
N ASN A 264 5.13 16.40 -0.56
CA ASN A 264 4.60 17.30 0.49
C ASN A 264 4.66 16.69 1.89
N ASP A 265 5.46 15.62 2.13
CA ASP A 265 5.62 15.01 3.44
C ASP A 265 6.21 16.02 4.47
N LEU A 266 6.07 15.72 5.76
CA LEU A 266 6.53 16.58 6.87
C LEU A 266 7.98 17.05 6.70
N ILE A 267 8.86 16.14 6.30
CA ILE A 267 10.26 16.46 5.95
C ILE A 267 10.45 16.11 4.48
N SER A 268 10.76 17.10 3.67
CA SER A 268 10.94 16.91 2.24
C SER A 268 12.21 17.62 1.76
N THR A 269 13.02 16.88 1.03
CA THR A 269 14.22 17.35 0.36
C THR A 269 14.15 17.01 -1.12
N SER A 270 15.10 17.47 -1.92
CA SER A 270 15.13 17.19 -3.36
C SER A 270 15.26 15.71 -3.73
N PHE A 271 15.66 14.84 -2.80
CA PHE A 271 15.95 13.42 -3.07
C PHE A 271 15.31 12.45 -2.08
N VAL A 272 14.78 12.91 -0.94
CA VAL A 272 14.08 12.08 0.04
C VAL A 272 13.04 12.87 0.79
N SER A 273 11.89 12.24 1.02
CA SER A 273 10.82 12.74 1.88
C SER A 273 10.51 11.72 2.96
N ILE A 274 10.18 12.18 4.17
CA ILE A 274 9.91 11.34 5.34
C ILE A 274 8.58 11.75 5.95
N ASN A 275 7.70 10.76 6.11
CA ASN A 275 6.42 10.89 6.79
C ASN A 275 6.39 10.01 8.04
N PRO A 276 6.26 10.57 9.24
CA PRO A 276 6.10 9.78 10.46
C PRO A 276 4.65 9.35 10.66
N ALA A 277 4.47 8.21 11.35
CA ALA A 277 3.19 7.79 11.90
C ALA A 277 3.40 7.34 13.35
N VAL A 278 2.43 7.60 14.21
CA VAL A 278 2.45 7.20 15.62
C VAL A 278 1.14 6.52 15.95
N GLY A 279 1.21 5.34 16.54
CA GLY A 279 0.06 4.55 16.93
C GLY A 279 0.13 4.06 18.37
N PHE A 280 -1.04 3.93 18.99
CA PHE A 280 -1.24 3.37 20.32
C PHE A 280 -2.37 2.35 20.29
N GLU A 281 -2.17 1.23 20.97
CA GLU A 281 -3.20 0.23 21.22
C GLU A 281 -3.25 -0.06 22.72
N PHE A 282 -4.40 0.21 23.34
CA PHE A 282 -4.68 -0.16 24.72
C PHE A 282 -5.56 -1.41 24.73
N GLY A 283 -5.08 -2.50 25.34
CA GLY A 283 -5.76 -3.78 25.45
C GLY A 283 -6.24 -4.03 26.88
N TYR A 284 -7.44 -4.59 27.00
CA TYR A 284 -8.01 -5.09 28.25
C TYR A 284 -8.30 -6.57 28.16
N SER A 285 -7.67 -7.38 29.02
CA SER A 285 -7.86 -8.84 29.15
C SER A 285 -7.74 -9.61 27.83
N ASP A 286 -7.00 -9.09 26.86
CA ASP A 286 -6.90 -9.63 25.48
C ASP A 286 -8.26 -9.79 24.78
N LEU A 287 -9.27 -9.05 25.22
CA LEU A 287 -10.65 -9.10 24.70
C LEU A 287 -11.07 -7.83 23.99
N VAL A 288 -10.71 -6.67 24.55
CA VAL A 288 -11.12 -5.34 24.05
C VAL A 288 -9.89 -4.52 23.79
N PHE A 289 -9.87 -3.87 22.63
CA PHE A 289 -8.77 -3.02 22.19
C PHE A 289 -9.28 -1.64 21.80
N LEU A 290 -8.66 -0.61 22.33
CA LEU A 290 -8.85 0.78 21.90
C LEU A 290 -7.58 1.25 21.22
N ARG A 291 -7.74 1.80 20.02
CA ARG A 291 -6.62 2.24 19.18
C ARG A 291 -6.73 3.72 18.87
N GLY A 292 -5.61 4.36 18.79
CA GLY A 292 -5.51 5.73 18.36
C GLY A 292 -4.18 5.98 17.67
N GLY A 293 -4.16 6.86 16.69
CA GLY A 293 -2.94 7.18 16.00
C GLY A 293 -3.03 8.49 15.24
N VAL A 294 -1.89 8.98 14.82
CA VAL A 294 -1.75 10.16 13.97
C VAL A 294 -0.66 9.91 12.93
N GLY A 295 -0.94 10.28 11.69
CA GLY A 295 -0.03 10.12 10.56
C GLY A 295 -0.45 10.99 9.40
N ASN A 296 0.08 10.69 8.22
CA ASN A 296 -0.20 11.41 6.99
C ASN A 296 0.02 12.92 7.15
N PHE A 297 1.17 13.31 7.70
CA PHE A 297 1.55 14.71 7.85
C PHE A 297 1.94 15.28 6.49
N GLN A 298 1.30 16.37 6.09
CA GLN A 298 1.55 17.00 4.79
C GLN A 298 1.64 18.52 4.94
N ASN A 299 2.57 19.11 4.19
CA ASN A 299 2.67 20.55 4.04
C ASN A 299 1.84 20.95 2.80
N GLU A 300 0.65 21.50 3.03
CA GLU A 300 -0.25 21.95 1.96
C GLU A 300 -0.05 23.43 1.66
N LEU A 301 0.11 23.75 0.37
CA LEU A 301 0.17 25.12 -0.08
C LEU A 301 -1.25 25.67 -0.16
N GLN A 302 -1.54 26.74 0.59
CA GLN A 302 -2.82 27.41 0.59
C GLN A 302 -2.95 28.37 -0.61
N ILE A 303 -4.19 28.84 -0.87
CA ILE A 303 -4.48 29.76 -1.99
C ILE A 303 -3.70 31.07 -1.88
N ASP A 304 -3.33 31.49 -0.67
CA ASP A 304 -2.55 32.70 -0.39
C ASP A 304 -1.02 32.47 -0.45
N ASN A 305 -0.58 31.30 -0.93
CA ASN A 305 0.80 30.81 -0.95
C ASN A 305 1.44 30.61 0.45
N SER A 306 0.66 30.60 1.52
CA SER A 306 1.15 30.12 2.82
C SER A 306 1.17 28.59 2.88
N GLU A 307 2.11 28.03 3.64
CA GLU A 307 2.13 26.59 3.91
C GLU A 307 1.38 26.30 5.22
N SER A 308 0.54 25.28 5.22
CA SER A 308 -0.11 24.77 6.42
C SER A 308 0.17 23.28 6.60
N LEU A 309 0.50 22.89 7.82
CA LEU A 309 0.67 21.49 8.17
C LEU A 309 -0.68 20.84 8.41
N THR A 310 -0.99 19.80 7.65
CA THR A 310 -2.15 18.93 7.86
C THR A 310 -1.71 17.58 8.40
N PHE A 311 -2.59 16.87 9.08
CA PHE A 311 -2.37 15.52 9.59
C PHE A 311 -3.70 14.80 9.75
N GLN A 312 -3.65 13.46 9.80
CA GLN A 312 -4.83 12.62 9.92
C GLN A 312 -4.83 11.86 11.25
N PRO A 313 -5.74 12.21 12.20
CA PRO A 313 -5.99 11.39 13.38
C PRO A 313 -6.89 10.20 13.03
N ASN A 314 -6.59 9.04 13.63
CA ASN A 314 -7.37 7.81 13.46
C ASN A 314 -7.71 7.22 14.82
N PHE A 315 -8.88 6.56 14.89
CA PHE A 315 -9.36 5.86 16.08
C PHE A 315 -9.95 4.51 15.67
N GLY A 316 -9.79 3.52 16.53
CA GLY A 316 -10.29 2.19 16.29
C GLY A 316 -10.72 1.48 17.58
N VAL A 317 -11.67 0.59 17.45
CA VAL A 317 -12.10 -0.33 18.50
C VAL A 317 -12.03 -1.75 17.96
N GLY A 318 -11.52 -2.67 18.76
CA GLY A 318 -11.41 -4.08 18.40
C GLY A 318 -11.93 -4.97 19.52
N PHE A 319 -12.49 -6.11 19.12
CA PHE A 319 -12.91 -7.16 20.02
C PHE A 319 -12.32 -8.48 19.56
N LYS A 320 -11.75 -9.24 20.49
CA LYS A 320 -11.28 -10.60 20.26
C LYS A 320 -12.22 -11.56 20.97
N TYR A 321 -12.77 -12.46 20.21
CA TYR A 321 -13.62 -13.52 20.74
C TYR A 321 -12.85 -14.84 20.68
N ASN A 322 -12.62 -15.43 21.85
CA ASN A 322 -12.04 -16.77 21.96
C ASN A 322 -13.23 -17.75 22.05
N GLY A 323 -13.56 -18.36 20.90
CA GLY A 323 -14.61 -19.38 20.81
C GLY A 323 -14.09 -20.76 21.17
#